data_3e1ad39e21a65e7e6db19df8865598e1
#
_entry.id   3e1ad39e21a65e7e6db19df8865598e1
#
_cell.length_a   1.000
_cell.length_b   1.000
_cell.length_c   1.000
_cell.angle_alpha   90.00
_cell.angle_beta   90.00
_cell.angle_gamma   90.00
#
_symmetry.space_group_name_H-M   'P 1'
#
loop_
_entity.id
_entity.type
_entity.pdbx_description
1 polymer ?
#
loop_
_entity_poly.entity_id
_entity_poly.type
_entity_poly.pdbx_seq_one_letter_code
_entity_poly.pdbx_strand_id
1 'polypeptide(L)'
;MAQIICRDLTIGYEGKTVVQNINLSVKKGDYLCVIGENGAGKSTFMKTLLGLLPPVSGKIEFYDGLKKNEIGYLPQQTEVQKDFPASVREIVLSGCQNHLGFWPFYRTKEKKYAEDMMKKLQITHLSKRCYRELSGGQQQRVLLARALCATRKILLLDEPVSGLDSQMTEEMYRLIEKINREDKITIIMISHDIRGAMEYASHILQIGQKVIFESKENYLRAYTKRSVLGNTGGKK
;
A
#
# COMPACT_ATOMS: atom_id res chain seq x y z
N MET A 1 -16.76 5.71 8.93
CA MET A 1 -15.94 6.24 10.03
C MET A 1 -14.49 6.36 9.58
N ALA A 2 -13.74 7.37 10.09
CA ALA A 2 -12.31 7.46 9.83
C ALA A 2 -11.60 6.25 10.45
N GLN A 3 -10.56 5.75 9.78
CA GLN A 3 -9.67 4.70 10.30
C GLN A 3 -8.29 5.25 10.64
N ILE A 4 -7.80 6.23 9.86
CA ILE A 4 -6.55 6.94 10.13
C ILE A 4 -6.80 8.43 10.01
N ILE A 5 -6.32 9.20 10.98
CA ILE A 5 -6.28 10.66 10.93
C ILE A 5 -4.85 11.10 11.21
N CYS A 6 -4.29 11.91 10.31
CA CYS A 6 -3.03 12.63 10.54
C CYS A 6 -3.35 14.10 10.80
N ARG A 7 -2.79 14.67 11.88
CA ARG A 7 -2.96 16.09 12.25
C ARG A 7 -1.59 16.76 12.38
N ASP A 8 -1.36 17.75 11.54
CA ASP A 8 -0.13 18.56 11.48
C ASP A 8 1.13 17.68 11.49
N LEU A 9 1.01 16.50 10.84
CA LEU A 9 2.04 15.47 10.89
C LEU A 9 3.28 15.93 10.11
N THR A 10 4.40 15.95 10.79
CA THR A 10 5.73 16.18 10.22
C THR A 10 6.52 14.89 10.32
N ILE A 11 7.08 14.44 9.21
CA ILE A 11 7.85 13.20 9.12
C ILE A 11 9.28 13.49 8.69
N GLY A 12 10.20 12.62 9.10
CA GLY A 12 11.61 12.78 8.81
C GLY A 12 12.38 11.49 8.99
N TYR A 13 13.68 11.58 8.71
CA TYR A 13 14.63 10.49 8.84
C TYR A 13 15.97 11.02 9.33
N GLU A 14 16.60 10.34 10.29
CA GLU A 14 17.90 10.73 10.86
C GLU A 14 17.98 12.20 11.32
N GLY A 15 16.94 12.68 12.00
CA GLY A 15 16.89 14.06 12.50
C GLY A 15 16.59 15.13 11.45
N LYS A 16 16.43 14.76 10.17
CA LYS A 16 16.07 15.69 9.10
C LYS A 16 14.57 15.59 8.80
N THR A 17 13.90 16.73 8.79
CA THR A 17 12.50 16.82 8.33
C THR A 17 12.45 16.64 6.82
N VAL A 18 11.56 15.76 6.36
CA VAL A 18 11.35 15.46 4.93
C VAL A 18 10.03 16.04 4.43
N VAL A 19 8.95 15.88 5.19
CA VAL A 19 7.61 16.41 4.82
C VAL A 19 6.98 17.03 6.07
N GLN A 20 6.32 18.17 5.88
CA GLN A 20 5.64 18.89 6.95
C GLN A 20 4.16 19.05 6.65
N ASN A 21 3.38 19.23 7.72
CA ASN A 21 1.97 19.61 7.65
C ASN A 21 1.09 18.61 6.85
N ILE A 22 1.30 17.31 7.05
CA ILE A 22 0.41 16.31 6.48
C ILE A 22 -0.87 16.28 7.32
N ASN A 23 -1.97 16.70 6.72
CA ASN A 23 -3.31 16.65 7.28
C ASN A 23 -4.18 15.79 6.38
N LEU A 24 -4.68 14.65 6.89
CA LEU A 24 -5.54 13.74 6.12
C LEU A 24 -6.47 12.94 7.02
N SER A 25 -7.55 12.47 6.43
CA SER A 25 -8.48 11.54 7.07
C SER A 25 -8.85 10.44 6.08
N VAL A 26 -8.43 9.21 6.36
CA VAL A 26 -8.74 8.03 5.57
C VAL A 26 -9.88 7.26 6.22
N LYS A 27 -10.96 7.02 5.49
CA LYS A 27 -12.14 6.29 5.95
C LYS A 27 -12.04 4.82 5.58
N LYS A 28 -12.83 4.00 6.26
CA LYS A 28 -12.97 2.58 5.93
C LYS A 28 -13.41 2.40 4.47
N GLY A 29 -12.67 1.57 3.74
CA GLY A 29 -12.92 1.29 2.35
C GLY A 29 -12.41 2.34 1.37
N ASP A 30 -11.75 3.42 1.84
CA ASP A 30 -11.09 4.36 0.95
C ASP A 30 -9.92 3.69 0.22
N TYR A 31 -9.67 4.18 -0.99
CA TYR A 31 -8.48 3.87 -1.76
C TYR A 31 -7.66 5.16 -1.93
N LEU A 32 -6.66 5.34 -1.07
CA LEU A 32 -5.75 6.47 -1.10
C LEU A 32 -4.54 6.17 -1.98
N CYS A 33 -4.33 6.97 -3.03
CA CYS A 33 -3.11 6.94 -3.83
C CYS A 33 -2.14 8.03 -3.35
N VAL A 34 -0.93 7.64 -2.97
CA VAL A 34 0.16 8.53 -2.55
C VAL A 34 1.10 8.74 -3.73
N ILE A 35 1.19 9.97 -4.22
CA ILE A 35 2.00 10.34 -5.38
C ILE A 35 3.03 11.42 -5.02
N GLY A 36 4.04 11.57 -5.83
CA GLY A 36 5.11 12.56 -5.66
C GLY A 36 6.40 12.11 -6.31
N GLU A 37 7.36 13.02 -6.45
CA GLU A 37 8.68 12.74 -7.03
C GLU A 37 9.48 11.72 -6.20
N ASN A 38 10.54 11.17 -6.81
CA ASN A 38 11.48 10.33 -6.08
C ASN A 38 12.17 11.16 -4.98
N GLY A 39 12.29 10.56 -3.79
CA GLY A 39 12.85 11.27 -2.63
C GLY A 39 11.89 12.23 -1.92
N ALA A 40 10.66 12.44 -2.41
CA ALA A 40 9.69 13.36 -1.79
C ALA A 40 9.23 12.96 -0.38
N GLY A 41 9.52 11.73 0.09
CA GLY A 41 9.14 11.27 1.43
C GLY A 41 7.98 10.27 1.47
N LYS A 42 7.54 9.73 0.31
CA LYS A 42 6.44 8.75 0.24
C LYS A 42 6.70 7.51 1.10
N SER A 43 7.85 6.87 0.95
CA SER A 43 8.21 5.68 1.74
C SER A 43 8.46 6.03 3.22
N THR A 44 8.93 7.24 3.52
CA THR A 44 9.03 7.74 4.91
C THR A 44 7.63 7.85 5.53
N PHE A 45 6.65 8.37 4.79
CA PHE A 45 5.25 8.42 5.22
C PHE A 45 4.70 7.01 5.50
N MET A 46 4.92 6.04 4.61
CA MET A 46 4.50 4.64 4.83
C MET A 46 5.14 4.04 6.07
N LYS A 47 6.46 4.22 6.25
CA LYS A 47 7.18 3.74 7.44
C LYS A 47 6.66 4.38 8.73
N THR A 48 6.28 5.66 8.67
CA THR A 48 5.70 6.36 9.82
C THR A 48 4.29 5.84 10.15
N LEU A 49 3.46 5.57 9.15
CA LEU A 49 2.15 4.92 9.35
C LEU A 49 2.28 3.52 9.97
N LEU A 50 3.30 2.75 9.56
CA LEU A 50 3.60 1.43 10.14
C LEU A 50 4.19 1.52 11.56
N GLY A 51 4.57 2.73 12.01
CA GLY A 51 5.26 2.93 13.30
C GLY A 51 6.71 2.46 13.30
N LEU A 52 7.31 2.26 12.12
CA LEU A 52 8.73 1.93 11.94
C LEU A 52 9.62 3.16 12.10
N LEU A 53 9.07 4.35 11.87
CA LEU A 53 9.69 5.64 12.13
C LEU A 53 8.76 6.47 13.01
N PRO A 54 9.28 7.13 14.06
CA PRO A 54 8.49 8.07 14.83
C PRO A 54 8.21 9.34 14.02
N PRO A 55 7.05 10.00 14.19
CA PRO A 55 6.85 11.34 13.63
C PRO A 55 7.82 12.34 14.30
N VAL A 56 8.25 13.35 13.54
CA VAL A 56 9.02 14.48 14.08
C VAL A 56 8.12 15.38 14.94
N SER A 57 6.90 15.63 14.47
CA SER A 57 5.84 16.34 15.21
C SER A 57 4.47 15.97 14.67
N GLY A 58 3.41 16.43 15.33
CA GLY A 58 2.04 16.11 14.98
C GLY A 58 1.60 14.72 15.48
N LYS A 59 0.48 14.21 14.97
CA LYS A 59 -0.13 12.97 15.47
C LYS A 59 -0.68 12.11 14.35
N ILE A 60 -0.59 10.79 14.54
CA ILE A 60 -1.30 9.78 13.78
C ILE A 60 -2.24 9.07 14.75
N GLU A 61 -3.52 9.12 14.47
CA GLU A 61 -4.57 8.52 15.29
C GLU A 61 -5.23 7.39 14.51
N PHE A 62 -5.37 6.22 15.15
CA PHE A 62 -6.02 5.05 14.59
C PHE A 62 -7.36 4.84 15.26
N TYR A 63 -8.40 4.61 14.46
CA TYR A 63 -9.78 4.45 14.90
C TYR A 63 -10.36 3.12 14.42
N ASP A 64 -11.62 2.85 14.72
CA ASP A 64 -12.34 1.62 14.33
C ASP A 64 -11.66 0.35 14.85
N GLY A 65 -11.03 0.44 16.04
CA GLY A 65 -10.31 -0.69 16.66
C GLY A 65 -9.12 -1.16 15.83
N LEU A 66 -8.56 -0.31 14.96
CA LEU A 66 -7.35 -0.62 14.19
C LEU A 66 -6.13 -0.56 15.11
N LYS A 67 -5.37 -1.65 15.15
CA LYS A 67 -4.07 -1.70 15.82
C LYS A 67 -2.95 -1.65 14.78
N LYS A 68 -1.80 -1.07 15.12
CA LYS A 68 -0.65 -0.98 14.21
C LYS A 68 -0.18 -2.33 13.67
N ASN A 69 -0.24 -3.38 14.48
CA ASN A 69 0.12 -4.74 14.09
C ASN A 69 -0.94 -5.45 13.21
N GLU A 70 -2.08 -4.81 12.96
CA GLU A 70 -3.14 -5.30 12.07
C GLU A 70 -3.10 -4.62 10.69
N ILE A 71 -2.05 -3.88 10.38
CA ILE A 71 -1.82 -3.28 9.06
C ILE A 71 -1.08 -4.28 8.20
N GLY A 72 -1.66 -4.65 7.05
CA GLY A 72 -0.97 -5.44 6.04
C GLY A 72 -0.02 -4.54 5.26
N TYR A 73 1.19 -5.01 5.02
CA TYR A 73 2.20 -4.25 4.28
C TYR A 73 2.85 -5.08 3.19
N LEU A 74 2.81 -4.54 1.98
CA LEU A 74 3.56 -5.02 0.83
C LEU A 74 4.67 -4.00 0.55
N PRO A 75 5.93 -4.30 0.92
CA PRO A 75 7.06 -3.43 0.65
C PRO A 75 7.45 -3.44 -0.82
N GLN A 76 8.14 -2.39 -1.27
CA GLN A 76 8.84 -2.40 -2.54
C GLN A 76 9.81 -3.59 -2.58
N GLN A 77 9.72 -4.39 -3.63
CA GLN A 77 10.50 -5.61 -3.75
C GLN A 77 11.96 -5.31 -4.11
N THR A 78 12.89 -5.86 -3.35
CA THR A 78 14.33 -5.80 -3.64
C THR A 78 14.80 -7.07 -4.34
N GLU A 79 15.93 -7.02 -5.05
CA GLU A 79 16.52 -8.20 -5.72
C GLU A 79 16.80 -9.34 -4.74
N VAL A 80 17.31 -9.02 -3.54
CA VAL A 80 17.57 -10.02 -2.49
C VAL A 80 16.29 -10.74 -2.05
N GLN A 81 15.16 -10.05 -2.02
CA GLN A 81 13.88 -10.66 -1.66
C GLN A 81 13.34 -11.58 -2.75
N LYS A 82 13.69 -11.36 -4.02
CA LYS A 82 13.28 -12.21 -5.14
C LYS A 82 13.91 -13.60 -5.06
N ASP A 83 15.08 -13.73 -4.46
CA ASP A 83 15.82 -14.99 -4.37
C ASP A 83 15.57 -15.77 -3.07
N PHE A 84 14.49 -15.49 -2.36
CA PHE A 84 14.19 -16.11 -1.07
C PHE A 84 13.82 -17.61 -1.23
N PRO A 85 14.54 -18.54 -0.56
CA PRO A 85 14.41 -19.99 -0.75
C PRO A 85 13.29 -20.60 0.12
N ALA A 86 12.07 -20.09 0.05
CA ALA A 86 10.92 -20.64 0.76
C ALA A 86 9.79 -20.99 -0.21
N SER A 87 8.92 -21.90 0.19
CA SER A 87 7.71 -22.19 -0.59
C SER A 87 6.70 -21.03 -0.52
N VAL A 88 5.88 -20.90 -1.56
CA VAL A 88 4.78 -19.93 -1.60
C VAL A 88 3.90 -20.03 -0.35
N ARG A 89 3.58 -21.27 0.08
CA ARG A 89 2.76 -21.52 1.27
C ARG A 89 3.41 -20.97 2.54
N GLU A 90 4.69 -21.17 2.74
CA GLU A 90 5.41 -20.64 3.91
C GLU A 90 5.43 -19.13 3.94
N ILE A 91 5.68 -18.49 2.80
CA ILE A 91 5.67 -17.03 2.70
C ILE A 91 4.27 -16.48 3.00
N VAL A 92 3.21 -17.01 2.40
CA VAL A 92 1.85 -16.52 2.65
C VAL A 92 1.46 -16.75 4.10
N LEU A 93 1.75 -17.93 4.66
CA LEU A 93 1.44 -18.27 6.04
C LEU A 93 2.16 -17.38 7.05
N SER A 94 3.39 -16.93 6.72
CA SER A 94 4.13 -15.98 7.58
C SER A 94 3.39 -14.67 7.81
N GLY A 95 2.48 -14.28 6.92
CA GLY A 95 1.60 -13.12 7.12
C GLY A 95 0.65 -13.25 8.31
N CYS A 96 0.36 -14.48 8.77
CA CYS A 96 -0.51 -14.72 9.91
C CYS A 96 0.18 -14.61 11.28
N GLN A 97 1.49 -14.30 11.33
CA GLN A 97 2.28 -14.29 12.58
C GLN A 97 1.70 -13.34 13.65
N ASN A 98 1.18 -12.20 13.25
CA ASN A 98 0.59 -11.22 14.16
C ASN A 98 -0.69 -11.74 14.88
N HIS A 99 -1.27 -12.84 14.42
CA HIS A 99 -2.46 -13.46 15.00
C HIS A 99 -2.15 -14.63 15.94
N LEU A 100 -0.89 -15.08 16.01
CA LEU A 100 -0.50 -16.25 16.80
C LEU A 100 -0.41 -15.96 18.32
N GLY A 101 -0.17 -14.70 18.72
CA GLY A 101 0.12 -14.35 20.10
C GLY A 101 1.39 -15.06 20.59
N PHE A 102 1.32 -15.78 21.70
CA PHE A 102 2.44 -16.58 22.25
C PHE A 102 2.54 -18.01 21.68
N TRP A 103 1.68 -18.39 20.73
CA TRP A 103 1.66 -19.74 20.18
C TRP A 103 2.73 -19.92 19.12
N PRO A 104 3.63 -20.90 19.21
CA PRO A 104 4.74 -21.05 18.26
C PRO A 104 4.35 -21.69 16.94
N PHE A 105 3.14 -22.25 16.84
CA PHE A 105 2.70 -23.00 15.65
C PHE A 105 1.43 -22.40 15.04
N TYR A 106 1.34 -22.42 13.72
CA TYR A 106 0.12 -22.08 12.99
C TYR A 106 -0.97 -23.11 13.20
N ARG A 107 -2.15 -22.66 13.66
CA ARG A 107 -3.34 -23.50 13.86
C ARG A 107 -4.04 -23.73 12.53
N THR A 108 -5.01 -24.64 12.53
CA THR A 108 -5.85 -24.94 11.35
C THR A 108 -6.53 -23.69 10.78
N LYS A 109 -6.90 -22.74 11.63
CA LYS A 109 -7.54 -21.47 11.24
C LYS A 109 -6.61 -20.61 10.38
N GLU A 110 -5.36 -20.41 10.80
CA GLU A 110 -4.39 -19.62 10.07
C GLU A 110 -4.02 -20.29 8.74
N LYS A 111 -3.86 -21.63 8.74
CA LYS A 111 -3.58 -22.41 7.53
C LYS A 111 -4.71 -22.27 6.52
N LYS A 112 -5.98 -22.41 6.96
CA LYS A 112 -7.15 -22.23 6.10
C LYS A 112 -7.24 -20.81 5.55
N TYR A 113 -6.99 -19.81 6.41
CA TYR A 113 -7.02 -18.41 5.98
C TYR A 113 -5.94 -18.11 4.92
N ALA A 114 -4.73 -18.63 5.09
CA ALA A 114 -3.66 -18.51 4.08
C ALA A 114 -4.06 -19.21 2.76
N GLU A 115 -4.72 -20.38 2.81
CA GLU A 115 -5.25 -21.07 1.63
C GLU A 115 -6.34 -20.23 0.92
N ASP A 116 -7.26 -19.61 1.68
CA ASP A 116 -8.29 -18.73 1.12
C ASP A 116 -7.66 -17.51 0.42
N MET A 117 -6.58 -16.92 0.99
CA MET A 117 -5.87 -15.80 0.36
C MET A 117 -5.12 -16.26 -0.90
N MET A 118 -4.47 -17.43 -0.89
CA MET A 118 -3.87 -17.99 -2.10
C MET A 118 -4.90 -18.25 -3.20
N LYS A 119 -6.09 -18.75 -2.83
CA LYS A 119 -7.19 -18.94 -3.79
C LYS A 119 -7.69 -17.62 -4.36
N LYS A 120 -7.90 -16.62 -3.51
CA LYS A 120 -8.33 -15.27 -3.92
C LYS A 120 -7.36 -14.65 -4.93
N LEU A 121 -6.05 -14.82 -4.74
CA LEU A 121 -5.00 -14.31 -5.64
C LEU A 121 -4.61 -15.29 -6.75
N GLN A 122 -5.34 -16.41 -6.90
CA GLN A 122 -5.15 -17.39 -7.98
C GLN A 122 -3.76 -18.03 -8.01
N ILE A 123 -3.14 -18.24 -6.84
CA ILE A 123 -1.79 -18.82 -6.68
C ILE A 123 -1.77 -20.16 -5.94
N THR A 124 -2.93 -20.79 -5.70
CA THR A 124 -3.03 -22.08 -4.98
C THR A 124 -2.21 -23.18 -5.64
N HIS A 125 -2.17 -23.22 -6.97
CA HIS A 125 -1.41 -24.18 -7.76
C HIS A 125 0.11 -24.03 -7.60
N LEU A 126 0.57 -22.87 -7.12
CA LEU A 126 1.99 -22.57 -6.85
C LEU A 126 2.39 -22.86 -5.40
N SER A 127 1.48 -23.30 -4.54
CA SER A 127 1.68 -23.35 -3.07
C SER A 127 2.92 -24.09 -2.61
N LYS A 128 3.33 -25.13 -3.35
CA LYS A 128 4.53 -25.95 -3.06
C LYS A 128 5.79 -25.49 -3.82
N ARG A 129 5.68 -24.57 -4.77
CA ARG A 129 6.83 -24.09 -5.55
C ARG A 129 7.69 -23.14 -4.70
N CYS A 130 8.98 -23.14 -5.00
CA CYS A 130 9.92 -22.20 -4.42
C CYS A 130 9.66 -20.79 -4.97
N TYR A 131 9.64 -19.78 -4.10
CA TYR A 131 9.33 -18.39 -4.46
C TYR A 131 10.25 -17.82 -5.55
N ARG A 132 11.55 -18.10 -5.47
CA ARG A 132 12.54 -17.65 -6.47
C ARG A 132 12.30 -18.18 -7.89
N GLU A 133 11.54 -19.26 -8.03
CA GLU A 133 11.23 -19.87 -9.34
C GLU A 133 10.01 -19.24 -10.02
N LEU A 134 9.37 -18.26 -9.36
CA LEU A 134 8.16 -17.62 -9.83
C LEU A 134 8.48 -16.43 -10.74
N SER A 135 7.58 -16.15 -11.69
CA SER A 135 7.61 -14.88 -12.42
C SER A 135 7.38 -13.68 -11.51
N GLY A 136 7.82 -12.48 -11.90
CA GLY A 136 7.64 -11.26 -11.10
C GLY A 136 6.18 -11.01 -10.70
N GLY A 137 5.22 -11.19 -11.61
CA GLY A 137 3.79 -11.06 -11.30
C GLY A 137 3.29 -12.12 -10.31
N GLN A 138 3.78 -13.37 -10.40
CA GLN A 138 3.47 -14.40 -9.42
C GLN A 138 4.05 -14.08 -8.05
N GLN A 139 5.29 -13.59 -7.99
CA GLN A 139 5.93 -13.15 -6.76
C GLN A 139 5.15 -12.01 -6.10
N GLN A 140 4.69 -11.02 -6.87
CA GLN A 140 3.87 -9.93 -6.34
C GLN A 140 2.53 -10.42 -5.78
N ARG A 141 1.87 -11.37 -6.45
CA ARG A 141 0.63 -11.99 -5.92
C ARG A 141 0.89 -12.74 -4.60
N VAL A 142 2.02 -13.41 -4.46
CA VAL A 142 2.43 -14.08 -3.21
C VAL A 142 2.63 -13.07 -2.08
N LEU A 143 3.33 -11.98 -2.33
CA LEU A 143 3.55 -10.92 -1.34
C LEU A 143 2.24 -10.21 -0.96
N LEU A 144 1.34 -10.00 -1.92
CA LEU A 144 0.01 -9.45 -1.67
C LEU A 144 -0.82 -10.43 -0.80
N ALA A 145 -0.77 -11.74 -1.08
CA ALA A 145 -1.42 -12.75 -0.24
C ALA A 145 -0.89 -12.74 1.19
N ARG A 146 0.42 -12.65 1.36
CA ARG A 146 1.08 -12.51 2.66
C ARG A 146 0.59 -11.27 3.41
N ALA A 147 0.54 -10.11 2.73
CA ALA A 147 0.07 -8.86 3.32
C ALA A 147 -1.41 -8.95 3.74
N LEU A 148 -2.26 -9.60 2.93
CA LEU A 148 -3.67 -9.86 3.27
C LEU A 148 -3.83 -10.81 4.47
N CYS A 149 -2.90 -11.75 4.67
CA CYS A 149 -2.92 -12.60 5.86
C CYS A 149 -2.68 -11.80 7.16
N ALA A 150 -1.99 -10.65 7.08
CA ALA A 150 -1.71 -9.81 8.23
C ALA A 150 -2.87 -8.88 8.61
N THR A 151 -3.83 -8.62 7.70
CA THR A 151 -4.88 -7.62 7.93
C THR A 151 -6.23 -8.03 7.36
N ARG A 152 -7.28 -7.43 7.94
CA ARG A 152 -8.65 -7.41 7.39
C ARG A 152 -9.19 -5.97 7.27
N LYS A 153 -8.35 -4.97 7.55
CA LYS A 153 -8.79 -3.57 7.68
C LYS A 153 -8.07 -2.64 6.74
N ILE A 154 -6.74 -2.63 6.77
CA ILE A 154 -5.91 -1.70 5.98
C ILE A 154 -4.74 -2.43 5.34
N LEU A 155 -4.50 -2.15 4.07
CA LEU A 155 -3.39 -2.66 3.29
C LEU A 155 -2.56 -1.47 2.78
N LEU A 156 -1.28 -1.44 3.16
CA LEU A 156 -0.30 -0.50 2.64
C LEU A 156 0.50 -1.16 1.53
N LEU A 157 0.56 -0.54 0.36
CA LEU A 157 1.23 -1.05 -0.83
C LEU A 157 2.29 -0.06 -1.30
N ASP A 158 3.55 -0.47 -1.28
CA ASP A 158 4.67 0.36 -1.74
C ASP A 158 5.10 -0.13 -3.13
N GLU A 159 4.65 0.57 -4.17
CA GLU A 159 4.93 0.27 -5.58
C GLU A 159 4.59 -1.18 -6.01
N PRO A 160 3.35 -1.65 -5.81
CA PRO A 160 2.99 -3.05 -6.00
C PRO A 160 3.09 -3.54 -7.44
N VAL A 161 3.23 -2.65 -8.41
CA VAL A 161 3.32 -2.96 -9.85
C VAL A 161 4.70 -2.70 -10.45
N SER A 162 5.67 -2.31 -9.62
CA SER A 162 7.04 -2.01 -10.09
C SER A 162 7.69 -3.24 -10.73
N GLY A 163 8.23 -3.06 -11.94
CA GLY A 163 8.90 -4.13 -12.70
C GLY A 163 7.97 -5.15 -13.36
N LEU A 164 6.66 -4.90 -13.39
CA LEU A 164 5.69 -5.71 -14.13
C LEU A 164 5.50 -5.15 -15.54
N ASP A 165 5.17 -6.02 -16.50
CA ASP A 165 4.69 -5.60 -17.80
C ASP A 165 3.29 -4.97 -17.71
N SER A 166 2.80 -4.38 -18.80
CA SER A 166 1.53 -3.66 -18.84
C SER A 166 0.33 -4.55 -18.52
N GLN A 167 0.31 -5.79 -19.01
CA GLN A 167 -0.79 -6.71 -18.76
C GLN A 167 -0.83 -7.13 -17.29
N MET A 168 0.31 -7.53 -16.72
CA MET A 168 0.41 -7.91 -15.31
C MET A 168 0.11 -6.73 -14.39
N THR A 169 0.49 -5.52 -14.77
CA THR A 169 0.18 -4.27 -14.06
C THR A 169 -1.34 -4.07 -13.95
N GLU A 170 -2.05 -4.17 -15.07
CA GLU A 170 -3.51 -4.03 -15.09
C GLU A 170 -4.21 -5.12 -14.27
N GLU A 171 -3.77 -6.37 -14.41
CA GLU A 171 -4.30 -7.47 -13.60
C GLU A 171 -4.10 -7.24 -12.10
N MET A 172 -2.93 -6.71 -11.70
CA MET A 172 -2.64 -6.41 -10.30
C MET A 172 -3.53 -5.29 -9.75
N TYR A 173 -3.72 -4.20 -10.51
CA TYR A 173 -4.66 -3.13 -10.11
C TYR A 173 -6.08 -3.64 -9.96
N ARG A 174 -6.58 -4.46 -10.88
CA ARG A 174 -7.91 -5.08 -10.78
C ARG A 174 -8.05 -5.98 -9.54
N LEU A 175 -7.02 -6.74 -9.19
CA LEU A 175 -7.01 -7.55 -7.97
C LEU A 175 -7.07 -6.66 -6.71
N ILE A 176 -6.29 -5.58 -6.66
CA ILE A 176 -6.27 -4.64 -5.53
C ILE A 176 -7.64 -3.92 -5.42
N GLU A 177 -8.21 -3.47 -6.55
CA GLU A 177 -9.56 -2.90 -6.58
C GLU A 177 -10.62 -3.87 -6.05
N LYS A 178 -10.58 -5.12 -6.50
CA LYS A 178 -11.50 -6.15 -6.05
C LYS A 178 -11.43 -6.35 -4.53
N ILE A 179 -10.22 -6.41 -3.97
CA ILE A 179 -9.99 -6.49 -2.52
C ILE A 179 -10.60 -5.28 -1.81
N ASN A 180 -10.38 -4.07 -2.33
CA ASN A 180 -10.94 -2.86 -1.75
C ASN A 180 -12.48 -2.87 -1.78
N ARG A 181 -13.09 -3.18 -2.92
CA ARG A 181 -14.54 -3.09 -3.12
C ARG A 181 -15.32 -4.21 -2.44
N GLU A 182 -14.84 -5.47 -2.56
CA GLU A 182 -15.57 -6.64 -2.05
C GLU A 182 -15.32 -6.85 -0.55
N ASP A 183 -14.05 -6.75 -0.11
CA ASP A 183 -13.70 -7.00 1.30
C ASP A 183 -13.77 -5.73 2.15
N LYS A 184 -14.02 -4.55 1.54
CA LYS A 184 -14.01 -3.25 2.22
C LYS A 184 -12.70 -2.96 2.97
N ILE A 185 -11.60 -3.52 2.48
CA ILE A 185 -10.25 -3.24 2.99
C ILE A 185 -9.83 -1.86 2.47
N THR A 186 -9.39 -1.00 3.38
CA THR A 186 -8.83 0.31 3.04
C THR A 186 -7.47 0.11 2.39
N ILE A 187 -7.22 0.77 1.26
CA ILE A 187 -5.95 0.71 0.53
C ILE A 187 -5.23 2.04 0.66
N ILE A 188 -3.95 2.01 1.01
CA ILE A 188 -3.04 3.15 0.88
C ILE A 188 -1.89 2.68 0.01
N MET A 189 -1.75 3.24 -1.19
CA MET A 189 -0.80 2.78 -2.19
C MET A 189 0.11 3.91 -2.66
N ILE A 190 1.42 3.67 -2.64
CA ILE A 190 2.39 4.48 -3.39
C ILE A 190 2.46 3.93 -4.80
N SER A 191 2.37 4.81 -5.79
CA SER A 191 2.57 4.44 -7.19
C SER A 191 3.31 5.53 -7.96
N HIS A 192 4.20 5.09 -8.86
CA HIS A 192 4.80 5.93 -9.88
C HIS A 192 3.96 5.95 -11.15
N ASP A 193 3.15 4.93 -11.40
CA ASP A 193 2.12 4.94 -12.43
C ASP A 193 0.90 5.72 -11.94
N ILE A 194 0.98 7.04 -12.11
CA ILE A 194 -0.07 7.94 -11.65
C ILE A 194 -1.39 7.65 -12.36
N ARG A 195 -1.37 7.32 -13.65
CA ARG A 195 -2.60 7.10 -14.43
C ARG A 195 -3.33 5.85 -13.97
N GLY A 196 -2.65 4.70 -13.94
CA GLY A 196 -3.25 3.45 -13.50
C GLY A 196 -3.71 3.50 -12.04
N ALA A 197 -2.88 4.07 -11.15
CA ALA A 197 -3.25 4.19 -9.74
C ALA A 197 -4.44 5.13 -9.50
N MET A 198 -4.53 6.24 -10.24
CA MET A 198 -5.64 7.19 -10.13
C MET A 198 -6.96 6.64 -10.67
N GLU A 199 -6.94 5.65 -11.57
CA GLU A 199 -8.17 5.04 -12.08
C GLU A 199 -9.03 4.47 -10.95
N TYR A 200 -8.41 3.85 -9.95
CA TYR A 200 -9.07 3.16 -8.85
C TYR A 200 -9.14 3.96 -7.55
N ALA A 201 -8.33 5.01 -7.42
CA ALA A 201 -8.28 5.81 -6.21
C ALA A 201 -9.58 6.58 -5.93
N SER A 202 -9.95 6.69 -4.65
CA SER A 202 -10.99 7.60 -4.16
C SER A 202 -10.40 8.95 -3.71
N HIS A 203 -9.18 8.93 -3.18
CA HIS A 203 -8.45 10.09 -2.68
C HIS A 203 -7.00 10.08 -3.15
N ILE A 204 -6.43 11.27 -3.26
CA ILE A 204 -5.03 11.49 -3.64
C ILE A 204 -4.32 12.23 -2.52
N LEU A 205 -3.14 11.72 -2.13
CA LEU A 205 -2.17 12.46 -1.32
C LEU A 205 -0.95 12.75 -2.20
N GLN A 206 -0.79 14.00 -2.61
CA GLN A 206 0.42 14.44 -3.29
C GLN A 206 1.43 14.94 -2.25
N ILE A 207 2.64 14.35 -2.27
CA ILE A 207 3.78 14.77 -1.45
C ILE A 207 4.81 15.42 -2.37
N GLY A 208 5.19 16.66 -2.06
CA GLY A 208 6.14 17.46 -2.83
C GLY A 208 6.41 18.79 -2.12
N GLN A 209 6.67 19.87 -2.86
CA GLN A 209 6.85 21.22 -2.30
C GLN A 209 5.64 21.65 -1.44
N LYS A 210 4.45 21.17 -1.79
CA LYS A 210 3.23 21.31 -0.99
C LYS A 210 2.62 19.93 -0.83
N VAL A 211 2.05 19.68 0.34
CA VAL A 211 1.24 18.51 0.59
C VAL A 211 -0.20 18.81 0.23
N ILE A 212 -0.81 17.99 -0.63
CA ILE A 212 -2.21 18.15 -1.05
C ILE A 212 -2.92 16.83 -0.78
N PHE A 213 -3.98 16.87 0.01
CA PHE A 213 -4.88 15.73 0.22
C PHE A 213 -6.28 16.10 -0.22
N GLU A 214 -6.79 15.41 -1.23
CA GLU A 214 -8.10 15.71 -1.81
C GLU A 214 -8.79 14.45 -2.35
N SER A 215 -10.12 14.55 -2.59
CA SER A 215 -10.81 13.55 -3.39
C SER A 215 -10.23 13.54 -4.82
N LYS A 216 -10.26 12.37 -5.47
CA LYS A 216 -9.83 12.22 -6.86
C LYS A 216 -10.47 13.28 -7.78
N GLU A 217 -11.77 13.53 -7.62
CA GLU A 217 -12.50 14.49 -8.46
C GLU A 217 -11.95 15.91 -8.31
N ASN A 218 -11.73 16.38 -7.08
CA ASN A 218 -11.20 17.70 -6.81
C ASN A 218 -9.76 17.84 -7.31
N TYR A 219 -8.95 16.81 -7.09
CA TYR A 219 -7.57 16.79 -7.57
C TYR A 219 -7.51 16.90 -9.09
N LEU A 220 -8.30 16.11 -9.82
CA LEU A 220 -8.35 16.16 -11.30
C LEU A 220 -8.83 17.50 -11.83
N ARG A 221 -9.86 18.11 -11.21
CA ARG A 221 -10.34 19.46 -11.59
C ARG A 221 -9.25 20.51 -11.41
N ALA A 222 -8.49 20.45 -10.31
CA ALA A 222 -7.39 21.37 -10.05
C ALA A 222 -6.21 21.16 -11.01
N TYR A 223 -5.91 19.90 -11.34
CA TYR A 223 -4.84 19.54 -12.29
C TYR A 223 -5.17 20.01 -13.70
N THR A 224 -6.39 19.81 -14.19
CA THR A 224 -6.84 20.27 -15.52
C THR A 224 -6.78 21.80 -15.62
N LYS A 225 -7.20 22.54 -14.60
CA LYS A 225 -7.07 23.99 -14.59
C LYS A 225 -5.63 24.47 -14.66
N ARG A 226 -4.70 23.80 -13.97
CA ARG A 226 -3.27 24.16 -14.01
C ARG A 226 -2.62 23.87 -15.37
N SER A 227 -2.97 22.77 -16.02
CA SER A 227 -2.47 22.44 -17.36
C SER A 227 -2.96 23.40 -18.46
N VAL A 228 -4.21 23.90 -18.33
CA VAL A 228 -4.77 24.89 -19.25
C VAL A 228 -4.13 26.27 -19.05
N LEU A 229 -3.89 26.70 -17.82
CA LEU A 229 -3.25 27.99 -17.51
C LEU A 229 -1.74 27.99 -17.80
N GLY A 230 -1.06 26.84 -17.70
CA GLY A 230 0.37 26.72 -18.04
C GLY A 230 0.66 26.79 -19.55
N ASN A 231 -0.29 26.42 -20.41
CA ASN A 231 -0.16 26.51 -21.87
C ASN A 231 -0.44 27.89 -22.44
N THR A 232 -0.98 28.82 -21.68
CA THR A 232 -1.25 30.19 -22.14
C THR A 232 -0.12 31.19 -21.86
N GLY A 233 0.96 30.77 -21.16
CA GLY A 233 2.11 31.63 -20.82
C GLY A 233 3.31 31.60 -21.76
N GLY A 234 3.25 30.88 -22.89
CA GLY A 234 4.39 30.69 -23.82
C GLY A 234 4.21 31.32 -25.18
N LYS A 235 3.73 32.56 -25.23
CA LYS A 235 3.83 33.40 -26.46
C LYS A 235 4.07 34.85 -26.05
N LYS A 236 5.31 35.21 -25.90
CA LYS A 236 5.84 36.53 -26.13
C LYS A 236 7.31 36.40 -26.52
#